data_a295cf878325ae2c1d5ec013aaa13fc8
#
_entry.id   a295cf878325ae2c1d5ec013aaa13fc8
#
_cell.length_a   1.000
_cell.length_b   1.000
_cell.length_c   1.000
_cell.angle_alpha   90.00
_cell.angle_beta   90.00
_cell.angle_gamma   90.00
#
_symmetry.space_group_name_H-M   'P 1'
#
loop_
_entity.id
_entity.type
_entity.pdbx_description
1 polymer ?
#
loop_
_entity_poly.entity_id
_entity_poly.type
_entity_poly.pdbx_seq_one_letter_code
_entity_poly.pdbx_strand_id
1 'polypeptide(L)'
;MGKPTGFLEYERETGCVISLEERIQNFNEFHIPLSSEMQQKQGARCMDCGVPFCQSGMMIGGMVSGCPLNNLVPEWNDLIYNGNWEQAWRRLMKTNSFPEFTSRVCPALCEAACTCNLNGAPVSVKENEHGIIEYGYEHGLMKADPPKVRTGKRIAVVGSGPSGLAAADQLNKRGHQVTVFERSDRVGGLLMYGIPNMKLDKAVIERRINIMKEEGIEFITGADIGNNYKASRLLKEYDSVILACGASNPRDINVPGREAKGIYFAVDFLKKTTKSLLDSDFEDGNFISAKGKNVLVIGGGDTGNDCVGTSIRLGAQNVIQLEMMPKAPDQRAESNPWPEWPKICKTDYGQEEAIALYGHDPRIYETTVKSFIANDNGEVCAAELVKLSWQKDPESGRMVMHEIEGSNEIIPVDLVLIAAGFLGSQSYVTDAFGVEVDGRTNVKTEPGHYHTSEEKVYVAGDMHRGQSLVVWAIREGREAAKCVDINLMGYTNLD
;
A
#
# COMPACT_ATOMS: atom_id res chain seq x y z
N MET A 1 11.01 6.43 -29.06
CA MET A 1 11.66 7.39 -28.15
C MET A 1 10.72 8.54 -27.93
N GLY A 2 10.43 8.91 -26.70
CA GLY A 2 9.84 10.20 -26.39
C GLY A 2 10.64 11.30 -27.12
N LYS A 3 10.56 12.50 -26.69
CA LYS A 3 11.39 13.55 -27.31
C LYS A 3 12.75 13.60 -26.61
N PRO A 4 13.90 13.37 -27.27
CA PRO A 4 15.23 13.32 -26.62
C PRO A 4 15.57 14.55 -25.78
N THR A 5 15.01 15.72 -26.13
CA THR A 5 15.18 17.01 -25.44
C THR A 5 13.96 17.44 -24.67
N GLY A 6 12.90 16.62 -24.60
CA GLY A 6 11.62 17.00 -24.01
C GLY A 6 11.72 17.41 -22.54
N PHE A 7 12.61 16.78 -21.76
CA PHE A 7 12.86 17.15 -20.36
C PHE A 7 13.51 18.54 -20.17
N LEU A 8 14.07 19.11 -21.24
CA LEU A 8 14.61 20.47 -21.26
C LEU A 8 13.58 21.50 -21.77
N GLU A 9 12.55 21.05 -22.47
CA GLU A 9 11.58 21.92 -23.16
C GLU A 9 10.27 22.04 -22.38
N TYR A 10 9.90 21.00 -21.65
CA TYR A 10 8.66 20.96 -20.87
C TYR A 10 8.99 20.84 -19.38
N GLU A 11 8.33 21.65 -18.57
CA GLU A 11 8.39 21.52 -17.12
C GLU A 11 7.65 20.27 -16.67
N ARG A 12 8.04 19.73 -15.49
CA ARG A 12 7.31 18.64 -14.87
C ARG A 12 5.97 19.14 -14.32
N GLU A 13 4.91 18.50 -14.75
CA GLU A 13 3.57 18.75 -14.23
C GLU A 13 2.98 17.44 -13.67
N THR A 14 2.17 17.58 -12.65
CA THR A 14 1.36 16.52 -12.04
C THR A 14 -0.08 17.00 -11.98
N GLY A 15 -1.02 16.10 -11.78
CA GLY A 15 -2.41 16.47 -11.55
C GLY A 15 -2.55 17.46 -10.40
N CYS A 16 -3.63 18.19 -10.42
CA CYS A 16 -4.01 19.11 -9.35
C CYS A 16 -4.74 18.36 -8.23
N VAL A 17 -4.96 19.03 -7.12
CA VAL A 17 -5.85 18.56 -6.05
C VAL A 17 -7.01 19.54 -5.86
N ILE A 18 -8.16 19.01 -5.48
CA ILE A 18 -9.33 19.83 -5.10
C ILE A 18 -8.93 20.77 -3.95
N SER A 19 -9.55 21.96 -3.87
CA SER A 19 -9.23 22.94 -2.82
C SER A 19 -9.33 22.31 -1.43
N LEU A 20 -8.53 22.83 -0.49
CA LEU A 20 -8.50 22.29 0.87
C LEU A 20 -9.87 22.38 1.53
N GLU A 21 -10.55 23.53 1.37
CA GLU A 21 -11.85 23.78 1.97
C GLU A 21 -12.92 22.80 1.50
N GLU A 22 -12.82 22.34 0.24
CA GLU A 22 -13.76 21.39 -0.34
C GLU A 22 -13.37 19.95 -0.02
N ARG A 23 -12.11 19.58 -0.17
CA ARG A 23 -11.66 18.17 -0.05
C ARG A 23 -11.76 17.63 1.38
N ILE A 24 -11.69 18.49 2.41
CA ILE A 24 -11.84 18.06 3.81
C ILE A 24 -13.29 17.83 4.23
N GLN A 25 -14.28 18.21 3.41
CA GLN A 25 -15.70 18.07 3.72
C GLN A 25 -16.28 16.68 3.35
N ASN A 26 -15.52 15.87 2.63
CA ASN A 26 -16.00 14.58 2.12
C ASN A 26 -14.86 13.55 2.02
N PHE A 27 -15.21 12.33 1.62
CA PHE A 27 -14.26 11.23 1.44
C PHE A 27 -14.06 10.84 -0.04
N ASN A 28 -14.38 11.72 -0.98
CA ASN A 28 -14.15 11.48 -2.41
C ASN A 28 -12.66 11.63 -2.77
N GLU A 29 -12.21 10.97 -3.83
CA GLU A 29 -10.87 11.22 -4.38
C GLU A 29 -10.70 12.70 -4.69
N PHE A 30 -9.61 13.29 -4.21
CA PHE A 30 -9.33 14.72 -4.37
C PHE A 30 -8.30 15.01 -5.48
N HIS A 31 -7.75 13.99 -6.12
CA HIS A 31 -6.81 14.13 -7.22
C HIS A 31 -7.55 14.43 -8.54
N ILE A 32 -7.12 15.49 -9.22
CA ILE A 32 -7.61 15.85 -10.56
C ILE A 32 -6.50 15.51 -11.55
N PRO A 33 -6.70 14.50 -12.42
CA PRO A 33 -5.66 14.06 -13.35
C PRO A 33 -5.35 15.11 -14.41
N LEU A 34 -4.17 15.00 -15.00
CA LEU A 34 -3.78 15.79 -16.17
C LEU A 34 -4.68 15.47 -17.37
N SER A 35 -4.92 16.47 -18.22
CA SER A 35 -5.55 16.23 -19.53
C SER A 35 -4.65 15.37 -20.42
N SER A 36 -5.23 14.69 -21.42
CA SER A 36 -4.50 13.86 -22.36
C SER A 36 -3.38 14.64 -23.08
N GLU A 37 -3.61 15.92 -23.43
CA GLU A 37 -2.59 16.78 -24.03
C GLU A 37 -1.42 17.03 -23.07
N MET A 38 -1.70 17.33 -21.81
CA MET A 38 -0.68 17.52 -20.80
C MET A 38 0.11 16.24 -20.54
N GLN A 39 -0.58 15.08 -20.49
CA GLN A 39 0.07 13.78 -20.34
C GLN A 39 1.00 13.45 -21.52
N GLN A 40 0.62 13.81 -22.77
CA GLN A 40 1.51 13.69 -23.93
C GLN A 40 2.80 14.50 -23.72
N LYS A 41 2.70 15.74 -23.25
CA LYS A 41 3.88 16.57 -22.91
C LYS A 41 4.71 15.93 -21.80
N GLN A 42 4.09 15.35 -20.78
CA GLN A 42 4.82 14.63 -19.73
C GLN A 42 5.47 13.35 -20.25
N GLY A 43 4.83 12.62 -21.16
CA GLY A 43 5.45 11.51 -21.89
C GLY A 43 6.68 11.92 -22.70
N ALA A 44 6.61 13.10 -23.38
CA ALA A 44 7.73 13.67 -24.12
C ALA A 44 8.96 13.93 -23.25
N ARG A 45 8.80 14.16 -21.95
CA ARG A 45 9.94 14.36 -21.01
C ARG A 45 10.82 13.13 -20.83
N CYS A 46 10.33 11.94 -21.21
CA CYS A 46 11.15 10.72 -21.16
C CYS A 46 12.13 10.68 -22.31
N MET A 47 13.43 10.83 -22.01
CA MET A 47 14.50 10.81 -23.02
C MET A 47 14.92 9.40 -23.45
N ASP A 48 14.27 8.34 -22.94
CA ASP A 48 14.65 6.94 -23.18
C ASP A 48 16.16 6.70 -22.96
N CYS A 49 16.62 6.96 -21.75
CA CYS A 49 18.02 7.21 -21.40
C CYS A 49 18.97 6.01 -21.60
N GLY A 50 18.50 4.83 -22.03
CA GLY A 50 19.32 3.63 -22.21
C GLY A 50 19.78 2.97 -20.90
N VAL A 51 19.64 3.64 -19.74
CA VAL A 51 19.89 3.13 -18.39
C VAL A 51 18.67 3.42 -17.53
N PRO A 52 17.55 2.74 -17.80
CA PRO A 52 16.27 3.09 -17.20
C PRO A 52 16.13 2.54 -15.77
N PHE A 53 16.77 3.17 -14.80
CA PHE A 53 16.61 2.81 -13.39
C PHE A 53 15.14 2.83 -12.94
N CYS A 54 14.28 3.62 -13.60
CA CYS A 54 12.84 3.66 -13.33
C CYS A 54 12.18 2.28 -13.38
N GLN A 55 12.68 1.34 -14.19
CA GLN A 55 12.15 -0.02 -14.33
C GLN A 55 13.03 -1.12 -13.70
N SER A 56 14.08 -0.76 -12.94
CA SER A 56 15.07 -1.75 -12.49
C SER A 56 14.61 -2.64 -11.34
N GLY A 57 13.88 -2.09 -10.37
CA GLY A 57 13.48 -2.82 -9.16
C GLY A 57 14.64 -3.34 -8.32
N MET A 58 15.82 -2.74 -8.41
CA MET A 58 17.06 -3.18 -7.76
C MET A 58 17.08 -2.74 -6.30
N MET A 59 17.67 -3.57 -5.43
CA MET A 59 17.97 -3.18 -4.05
C MET A 59 19.30 -2.42 -4.01
N ILE A 60 19.27 -1.15 -3.65
CA ILE A 60 20.44 -0.26 -3.53
C ILE A 60 20.37 0.45 -2.18
N GLY A 61 21.45 0.43 -1.41
CA GLY A 61 21.49 1.07 -0.09
C GLY A 61 20.45 0.52 0.91
N GLY A 62 20.05 -0.76 0.75
CA GLY A 62 19.04 -1.42 1.59
C GLY A 62 17.59 -1.11 1.25
N MET A 63 17.34 -0.32 0.20
CA MET A 63 16.00 0.03 -0.28
C MET A 63 15.88 -0.21 -1.78
N VAL A 64 14.63 -0.33 -2.26
CA VAL A 64 14.39 -0.55 -3.69
C VAL A 64 14.57 0.74 -4.49
N SER A 65 15.24 0.64 -5.64
CA SER A 65 15.38 1.69 -6.66
C SER A 65 14.64 1.26 -7.93
N GLY A 66 13.73 2.09 -8.41
CA GLY A 66 12.90 1.81 -9.58
C GLY A 66 11.71 0.87 -9.27
N CYS A 67 11.00 0.52 -10.32
CA CYS A 67 9.76 -0.24 -10.22
C CYS A 67 10.02 -1.75 -10.06
N PRO A 68 9.59 -2.39 -8.94
CA PRO A 68 9.69 -3.84 -8.76
C PRO A 68 8.94 -4.67 -9.81
N LEU A 69 7.90 -4.12 -10.44
CA LEU A 69 7.18 -4.78 -11.53
C LEU A 69 7.93 -4.75 -12.86
N ASN A 70 9.08 -4.06 -12.91
CA ASN A 70 9.84 -3.83 -14.14
C ASN A 70 8.99 -3.18 -15.25
N ASN A 71 8.11 -2.26 -14.86
CA ASN A 71 7.21 -1.55 -15.76
C ASN A 71 7.97 -0.90 -16.91
N LEU A 72 7.45 -1.07 -18.13
CA LEU A 72 8.08 -0.61 -19.39
C LEU A 72 7.89 0.90 -19.59
N VAL A 73 8.35 1.68 -18.60
CA VAL A 73 8.11 3.13 -18.50
C VAL A 73 8.56 3.91 -19.72
N PRO A 74 9.77 3.73 -20.29
CA PRO A 74 10.17 4.46 -21.49
C PRO A 74 9.27 4.17 -22.70
N GLU A 75 8.87 2.90 -22.89
CA GLU A 75 8.04 2.50 -24.03
C GLU A 75 6.64 3.14 -23.97
N TRP A 76 5.96 3.10 -22.83
CA TRP A 76 4.63 3.72 -22.76
C TRP A 76 4.68 5.24 -22.83
N ASN A 77 5.72 5.88 -22.31
CA ASN A 77 5.90 7.33 -22.42
C ASN A 77 6.07 7.77 -23.88
N ASP A 78 6.83 7.01 -24.67
CA ASP A 78 6.93 7.24 -26.12
C ASP A 78 5.58 7.09 -26.80
N LEU A 79 4.83 6.05 -26.45
CA LEU A 79 3.53 5.77 -27.06
C LEU A 79 2.51 6.86 -26.77
N ILE A 80 2.41 7.34 -25.51
CA ILE A 80 1.46 8.44 -25.21
C ILE A 80 1.90 9.76 -25.84
N TYR A 81 3.21 10.06 -25.89
CA TYR A 81 3.71 11.23 -26.60
C TYR A 81 3.27 11.25 -28.08
N ASN A 82 3.28 10.09 -28.72
CA ASN A 82 2.85 9.94 -30.11
C ASN A 82 1.33 9.71 -30.27
N GLY A 83 0.53 9.81 -29.20
CA GLY A 83 -0.92 9.63 -29.25
C GLY A 83 -1.38 8.16 -29.36
N ASN A 84 -0.51 7.19 -29.19
CA ASN A 84 -0.77 5.76 -29.33
C ASN A 84 -1.24 5.13 -28.00
N TRP A 85 -2.34 5.63 -27.46
CA TRP A 85 -2.86 5.29 -26.12
C TRP A 85 -3.19 3.81 -25.94
N GLU A 86 -3.83 3.17 -26.94
CA GLU A 86 -4.13 1.73 -26.89
C GLU A 86 -2.85 0.90 -26.76
N GLN A 87 -1.81 1.24 -27.51
CA GLN A 87 -0.53 0.53 -27.41
C GLN A 87 0.16 0.80 -26.07
N ALA A 88 0.07 2.01 -25.54
CA ALA A 88 0.57 2.34 -24.20
C ALA A 88 -0.15 1.48 -23.14
N TRP A 89 -1.49 1.35 -23.20
CA TRP A 89 -2.27 0.48 -22.33
C TRP A 89 -1.80 -0.98 -22.44
N ARG A 90 -1.59 -1.52 -23.64
CA ARG A 90 -1.09 -2.89 -23.84
C ARG A 90 0.28 -3.09 -23.18
N ARG A 91 1.16 -2.10 -23.27
CA ARG A 91 2.49 -2.15 -22.62
C ARG A 91 2.41 -2.08 -21.12
N LEU A 92 1.56 -1.25 -20.56
CA LEU A 92 1.35 -1.13 -19.14
C LEU A 92 0.79 -2.42 -18.55
N MET A 93 -0.25 -2.98 -19.18
CA MET A 93 -0.91 -4.21 -18.73
C MET A 93 -0.02 -5.46 -18.83
N LYS A 94 1.07 -5.42 -19.59
CA LYS A 94 1.99 -6.55 -19.70
C LYS A 94 2.70 -6.85 -18.37
N THR A 95 3.15 -5.82 -17.68
CA THR A 95 3.97 -5.95 -16.46
C THR A 95 3.19 -5.65 -15.18
N ASN A 96 2.10 -4.88 -15.25
CA ASN A 96 1.30 -4.51 -14.10
C ASN A 96 -0.13 -5.03 -14.22
N SER A 97 -0.55 -5.89 -13.28
CA SER A 97 -1.92 -6.40 -13.24
C SER A 97 -2.96 -5.34 -12.84
N PHE A 98 -2.55 -4.31 -12.07
CA PHE A 98 -3.47 -3.33 -11.46
C PHE A 98 -2.95 -1.90 -11.50
N PRO A 99 -2.78 -1.30 -12.69
CA PRO A 99 -2.33 0.09 -12.81
C PRO A 99 -3.27 1.09 -12.13
N GLU A 100 -4.56 0.82 -12.08
CA GLU A 100 -5.57 1.64 -11.41
C GLU A 100 -5.32 1.77 -9.90
N PHE A 101 -4.69 0.77 -9.27
CA PHE A 101 -4.31 0.83 -7.87
C PHE A 101 -2.93 1.48 -7.70
N THR A 102 -1.94 1.05 -8.48
CA THR A 102 -0.56 1.55 -8.34
C THR A 102 -0.44 3.02 -8.70
N SER A 103 -1.17 3.49 -9.70
CA SER A 103 -1.20 4.92 -10.06
C SER A 103 -1.78 5.83 -8.96
N ARG A 104 -2.58 5.27 -8.03
CA ARG A 104 -3.15 6.01 -6.89
C ARG A 104 -2.30 5.90 -5.63
N VAL A 105 -1.83 4.70 -5.29
CA VAL A 105 -1.26 4.44 -3.96
C VAL A 105 0.23 4.09 -3.94
N CYS A 106 0.89 3.90 -5.09
CA CYS A 106 2.33 3.68 -5.13
C CYS A 106 3.09 4.98 -4.84
N PRO A 107 4.17 4.95 -4.03
CA PRO A 107 4.99 6.13 -3.76
C PRO A 107 5.84 6.59 -4.96
N ALA A 108 5.69 5.96 -6.14
CA ALA A 108 6.38 6.28 -7.38
C ALA A 108 7.91 6.07 -7.32
N LEU A 109 8.34 4.85 -6.96
CA LEU A 109 9.76 4.46 -6.96
C LEU A 109 10.45 4.72 -8.32
N CYS A 110 9.70 4.58 -9.42
CA CYS A 110 10.15 4.87 -10.77
C CYS A 110 10.52 6.34 -10.97
N GLU A 111 9.78 7.28 -10.39
CA GLU A 111 10.10 8.71 -10.43
C GLU A 111 11.33 9.03 -9.60
N ALA A 112 11.43 8.46 -8.39
CA ALA A 112 12.60 8.66 -7.52
C ALA A 112 13.91 8.17 -8.17
N ALA A 113 13.83 7.13 -8.99
CA ALA A 113 14.97 6.53 -9.71
C ALA A 113 15.15 7.07 -11.15
N CYS A 114 14.28 7.96 -11.61
CA CYS A 114 14.37 8.52 -12.96
C CYS A 114 15.70 9.26 -13.18
N THR A 115 16.39 9.00 -14.28
CA THR A 115 17.66 9.64 -14.64
C THR A 115 17.53 11.15 -14.79
N CYS A 116 16.35 11.67 -15.13
CA CYS A 116 16.09 13.12 -15.20
C CYS A 116 16.32 13.82 -13.85
N ASN A 117 16.28 13.12 -12.71
CA ASN A 117 16.62 13.68 -11.39
C ASN A 117 18.07 14.20 -11.30
N LEU A 118 18.95 13.80 -12.20
CA LEU A 118 20.33 14.31 -12.24
C LEU A 118 20.42 15.72 -12.84
N ASN A 119 19.41 16.12 -13.64
CA ASN A 119 19.40 17.41 -14.36
C ASN A 119 18.20 18.30 -13.97
N GLY A 120 17.30 17.82 -13.12
CA GLY A 120 16.10 18.55 -12.75
C GLY A 120 15.03 17.63 -12.14
N ALA A 121 13.78 17.78 -12.58
CA ALA A 121 12.66 16.99 -12.06
C ALA A 121 12.44 15.69 -12.87
N PRO A 122 11.99 14.60 -12.24
CA PRO A 122 11.70 13.33 -12.91
C PRO A 122 10.53 13.44 -13.89
N VAL A 123 10.36 12.43 -14.73
CA VAL A 123 9.12 12.26 -15.52
C VAL A 123 7.96 11.95 -14.59
N SER A 124 6.77 12.49 -14.85
CA SER A 124 5.53 12.24 -14.09
C SER A 124 4.94 10.87 -14.44
N VAL A 125 5.67 9.81 -14.05
CA VAL A 125 5.37 8.42 -14.44
C VAL A 125 4.03 7.96 -13.87
N LYS A 126 3.76 8.30 -12.61
CA LYS A 126 2.53 7.93 -11.91
C LYS A 126 1.29 8.57 -12.56
N GLU A 127 1.40 9.83 -12.98
CA GLU A 127 0.33 10.52 -13.72
C GLU A 127 0.08 9.86 -15.08
N ASN A 128 1.15 9.53 -15.80
CA ASN A 128 1.03 8.88 -17.09
C ASN A 128 0.42 7.47 -16.94
N GLU A 129 0.84 6.71 -15.93
CA GLU A 129 0.24 5.41 -15.60
C GLU A 129 -1.27 5.56 -15.33
N HIS A 130 -1.68 6.57 -14.55
CA HIS A 130 -3.07 6.88 -14.27
C HIS A 130 -3.85 7.17 -15.56
N GLY A 131 -3.36 8.07 -16.40
CA GLY A 131 -4.03 8.40 -17.66
C GLY A 131 -4.15 7.23 -18.61
N ILE A 132 -3.13 6.38 -18.70
CA ILE A 132 -3.17 5.20 -19.56
C ILE A 132 -4.24 4.20 -19.11
N ILE A 133 -4.35 3.93 -17.82
CA ILE A 133 -5.34 2.96 -17.33
C ILE A 133 -6.77 3.51 -17.40
N GLU A 134 -6.99 4.79 -17.06
CA GLU A 134 -8.31 5.40 -17.17
C GLU A 134 -8.75 5.47 -18.65
N TYR A 135 -7.85 5.82 -19.58
CA TYR A 135 -8.11 5.70 -21.01
C TYR A 135 -8.60 4.29 -21.39
N GLY A 136 -7.95 3.25 -20.82
CA GLY A 136 -8.35 1.86 -21.04
C GLY A 136 -9.78 1.56 -20.60
N TYR A 137 -10.23 2.10 -19.47
CA TYR A 137 -11.61 1.97 -19.00
C TYR A 137 -12.59 2.78 -19.86
N GLU A 138 -12.28 4.05 -20.12
CA GLU A 138 -13.14 4.96 -20.89
C GLU A 138 -13.39 4.48 -22.33
N HIS A 139 -12.39 3.83 -22.95
CA HIS A 139 -12.47 3.35 -24.33
C HIS A 139 -12.81 1.85 -24.45
N GLY A 140 -13.23 1.20 -23.35
CA GLY A 140 -13.66 -0.19 -23.35
C GLY A 140 -12.57 -1.22 -23.67
N LEU A 141 -11.29 -0.85 -23.44
CA LEU A 141 -10.17 -1.79 -23.52
C LEU A 141 -10.11 -2.68 -22.29
N MET A 142 -10.48 -2.11 -21.12
CA MET A 142 -10.61 -2.84 -19.87
C MET A 142 -11.98 -3.56 -19.84
N LYS A 143 -11.96 -4.79 -20.33
CA LYS A 143 -13.13 -5.70 -20.37
C LYS A 143 -12.69 -7.12 -20.05
N ALA A 144 -13.64 -7.97 -19.68
CA ALA A 144 -13.38 -9.39 -19.41
C ALA A 144 -12.85 -10.10 -20.68
N ASP A 145 -11.76 -10.85 -20.49
CA ASP A 145 -11.17 -11.73 -21.50
C ASP A 145 -10.94 -13.13 -20.87
N PRO A 146 -12.02 -13.92 -20.71
CA PRO A 146 -11.92 -15.22 -20.06
C PRO A 146 -11.06 -16.17 -20.89
N PRO A 147 -10.25 -17.04 -20.23
CA PRO A 147 -9.37 -17.98 -20.92
C PRO A 147 -10.20 -18.95 -21.80
N LYS A 148 -9.77 -19.09 -23.06
CA LYS A 148 -10.44 -19.96 -24.05
C LYS A 148 -10.39 -21.44 -23.71
N VAL A 149 -9.35 -21.85 -22.97
CA VAL A 149 -9.10 -23.23 -22.57
C VAL A 149 -8.85 -23.30 -21.08
N ARG A 150 -9.59 -24.16 -20.38
CA ARG A 150 -9.37 -24.45 -18.96
C ARG A 150 -8.45 -25.67 -18.79
N THR A 151 -7.51 -25.57 -17.84
CA THR A 151 -6.54 -26.64 -17.55
C THR A 151 -7.11 -27.79 -16.73
N GLY A 152 -8.29 -27.60 -16.12
CA GLY A 152 -8.88 -28.53 -15.16
C GLY A 152 -8.26 -28.47 -13.76
N LYS A 153 -7.24 -27.65 -13.53
CA LYS A 153 -6.62 -27.45 -12.21
C LYS A 153 -7.39 -26.40 -11.41
N ARG A 154 -7.56 -26.67 -10.12
CA ARG A 154 -8.28 -25.82 -9.16
C ARG A 154 -7.31 -25.22 -8.16
N ILE A 155 -7.32 -23.91 -7.99
CA ILE A 155 -6.41 -23.20 -7.10
C ILE A 155 -7.22 -22.35 -6.13
N ALA A 156 -6.90 -22.48 -4.84
CA ALA A 156 -7.41 -21.59 -3.81
C ALA A 156 -6.42 -20.46 -3.53
N VAL A 157 -6.90 -19.22 -3.47
CA VAL A 157 -6.11 -18.07 -3.01
C VAL A 157 -6.73 -17.59 -1.72
N VAL A 158 -5.96 -17.54 -0.63
CA VAL A 158 -6.41 -17.11 0.68
C VAL A 158 -5.96 -15.67 0.93
N GLY A 159 -6.90 -14.76 0.88
CA GLY A 159 -6.68 -13.31 0.95
C GLY A 159 -6.83 -12.63 -0.42
N SER A 160 -7.56 -11.53 -0.43
CA SER A 160 -7.90 -10.74 -1.62
C SER A 160 -7.18 -9.40 -1.69
N GLY A 161 -6.06 -9.25 -0.98
CA GLY A 161 -5.17 -8.09 -1.15
C GLY A 161 -4.46 -8.08 -2.50
N PRO A 162 -3.65 -7.07 -2.82
CA PRO A 162 -2.98 -6.93 -4.12
C PRO A 162 -2.22 -8.17 -4.57
N SER A 163 -1.59 -8.87 -3.64
CA SER A 163 -0.84 -10.11 -3.91
C SER A 163 -1.76 -11.25 -4.33
N GLY A 164 -2.83 -11.50 -3.57
CA GLY A 164 -3.81 -12.54 -3.87
C GLY A 164 -4.55 -12.27 -5.18
N LEU A 165 -4.95 -11.01 -5.42
CA LEU A 165 -5.59 -10.62 -6.67
C LEU A 165 -4.64 -10.81 -7.87
N ALA A 166 -3.33 -10.47 -7.73
CA ALA A 166 -2.37 -10.65 -8.81
C ALA A 166 -2.12 -12.14 -9.12
N ALA A 167 -2.04 -12.98 -8.09
CA ALA A 167 -1.95 -14.42 -8.27
C ALA A 167 -3.20 -14.97 -8.96
N ALA A 168 -4.39 -14.56 -8.53
CA ALA A 168 -5.67 -14.99 -9.12
C ALA A 168 -5.79 -14.57 -10.59
N ASP A 169 -5.44 -13.31 -10.93
CA ASP A 169 -5.44 -12.78 -12.28
C ASP A 169 -4.55 -13.62 -13.21
N GLN A 170 -3.29 -13.87 -12.82
CA GLN A 170 -2.34 -14.62 -13.63
C GLN A 170 -2.76 -16.09 -13.82
N LEU A 171 -3.15 -16.76 -12.75
CA LEU A 171 -3.56 -18.17 -12.81
C LEU A 171 -4.86 -18.35 -13.61
N ASN A 172 -5.81 -17.43 -13.50
CA ASN A 172 -7.02 -17.46 -14.30
C ASN A 172 -6.71 -17.28 -15.80
N LYS A 173 -5.88 -16.28 -16.15
CA LYS A 173 -5.42 -16.06 -17.53
C LYS A 173 -4.70 -17.29 -18.12
N ARG A 174 -3.98 -18.02 -17.28
CA ARG A 174 -3.34 -19.29 -17.66
C ARG A 174 -4.35 -20.39 -17.96
N GLY A 175 -5.60 -20.25 -17.48
CA GLY A 175 -6.68 -21.21 -17.69
C GLY A 175 -7.02 -22.06 -16.46
N HIS A 176 -6.41 -21.81 -15.29
CA HIS A 176 -6.78 -22.50 -14.06
C HIS A 176 -8.13 -22.03 -13.54
N GLN A 177 -8.82 -22.85 -12.76
CA GLN A 177 -10.02 -22.46 -12.01
C GLN A 177 -9.57 -21.88 -10.67
N VAL A 178 -9.85 -20.60 -10.43
CA VAL A 178 -9.38 -19.87 -9.26
C VAL A 178 -10.54 -19.47 -8.37
N THR A 179 -10.45 -19.79 -7.08
CA THR A 179 -11.35 -19.30 -6.04
C THR A 179 -10.54 -18.50 -5.03
N VAL A 180 -10.94 -17.25 -4.80
CA VAL A 180 -10.34 -16.34 -3.81
C VAL A 180 -11.21 -16.32 -2.57
N PHE A 181 -10.61 -16.62 -1.41
CA PHE A 181 -11.25 -16.60 -0.09
C PHE A 181 -10.87 -15.33 0.64
N GLU A 182 -11.84 -14.53 1.04
CA GLU A 182 -11.64 -13.27 1.75
C GLU A 182 -12.39 -13.30 3.10
N ARG A 183 -11.68 -13.01 4.19
CA ARG A 183 -12.29 -12.97 5.54
C ARG A 183 -13.26 -11.81 5.74
N SER A 184 -13.05 -10.70 5.04
CA SER A 184 -13.93 -9.53 5.10
C SER A 184 -15.17 -9.70 4.21
N ASP A 185 -16.11 -8.81 4.36
CA ASP A 185 -17.34 -8.75 3.55
C ASP A 185 -17.11 -8.20 2.13
N ARG A 186 -15.97 -7.51 1.90
CA ARG A 186 -15.57 -6.97 0.60
C ARG A 186 -14.15 -7.40 0.24
N VAL A 187 -13.93 -7.59 -1.06
CA VAL A 187 -12.63 -7.93 -1.67
C VAL A 187 -11.73 -6.70 -1.72
N GLY A 188 -10.41 -6.89 -1.61
CA GLY A 188 -9.42 -5.83 -1.79
C GLY A 188 -8.38 -5.71 -0.67
N GLY A 189 -8.60 -6.37 0.46
CA GLY A 189 -7.66 -6.32 1.60
C GLY A 189 -7.43 -4.90 2.08
N LEU A 190 -6.16 -4.47 2.21
CA LEU A 190 -5.82 -3.10 2.63
C LEU A 190 -6.22 -2.03 1.61
N LEU A 191 -6.34 -2.34 0.32
CA LEU A 191 -6.88 -1.40 -0.66
C LEU A 191 -8.31 -1.00 -0.33
N MET A 192 -9.12 -1.97 0.14
CA MET A 192 -10.51 -1.75 0.53
C MET A 192 -10.62 -1.05 1.89
N TYR A 193 -9.94 -1.59 2.93
CA TYR A 193 -10.20 -1.21 4.31
C TYR A 193 -9.01 -0.58 5.05
N GLY A 194 -7.81 -0.54 4.46
CA GLY A 194 -6.64 0.09 5.06
C GLY A 194 -6.34 1.47 4.48
N ILE A 195 -6.67 1.69 3.20
CA ILE A 195 -6.47 2.97 2.51
C ILE A 195 -7.80 3.74 2.54
N PRO A 196 -7.82 5.02 2.93
CA PRO A 196 -9.04 5.83 2.94
C PRO A 196 -9.64 6.03 1.55
N ASN A 197 -10.98 6.23 1.48
CA ASN A 197 -11.68 6.41 0.21
C ASN A 197 -11.19 7.63 -0.58
N MET A 198 -10.84 8.73 0.11
CA MET A 198 -10.34 9.94 -0.53
C MET A 198 -8.96 9.76 -1.22
N LYS A 199 -8.22 8.69 -0.93
CA LYS A 199 -6.95 8.34 -1.59
C LYS A 199 -7.12 7.28 -2.66
N LEU A 200 -8.10 6.39 -2.51
CA LEU A 200 -8.48 5.35 -3.46
C LEU A 200 -9.98 5.09 -3.35
N ASP A 201 -10.75 5.59 -4.31
CA ASP A 201 -12.19 5.33 -4.39
C ASP A 201 -12.46 3.83 -4.53
N LYS A 202 -13.36 3.31 -3.71
CA LYS A 202 -13.67 1.86 -3.67
C LYS A 202 -14.38 1.38 -4.93
N ALA A 203 -15.02 2.27 -5.68
CA ALA A 203 -15.57 1.96 -7.00
C ALA A 203 -14.47 1.52 -7.99
N VAL A 204 -13.24 2.04 -7.85
CA VAL A 204 -12.08 1.62 -8.65
C VAL A 204 -11.73 0.16 -8.40
N ILE A 205 -11.86 -0.30 -7.15
CA ILE A 205 -11.64 -1.71 -6.79
C ILE A 205 -12.79 -2.56 -7.35
N GLU A 206 -14.03 -2.14 -7.14
CA GLU A 206 -15.22 -2.87 -7.55
C GLU A 206 -15.28 -3.10 -9.06
N ARG A 207 -14.97 -2.07 -9.87
CA ARG A 207 -14.95 -2.22 -11.34
C ARG A 207 -13.95 -3.29 -11.80
N ARG A 208 -12.77 -3.37 -11.15
CA ARG A 208 -11.77 -4.41 -11.47
C ARG A 208 -12.24 -5.79 -11.02
N ILE A 209 -12.77 -5.92 -9.82
CA ILE A 209 -13.26 -7.19 -9.30
C ILE A 209 -14.43 -7.72 -10.17
N ASN A 210 -15.28 -6.86 -10.70
CA ASN A 210 -16.35 -7.27 -11.61
C ASN A 210 -15.79 -7.87 -12.91
N ILE A 211 -14.76 -7.25 -13.52
CA ILE A 211 -14.07 -7.82 -14.68
C ILE A 211 -13.49 -9.21 -14.32
N MET A 212 -12.81 -9.35 -13.19
CA MET A 212 -12.23 -10.63 -12.76
C MET A 212 -13.30 -11.70 -12.52
N LYS A 213 -14.48 -11.34 -12.01
CA LYS A 213 -15.63 -12.26 -11.89
C LYS A 213 -16.16 -12.71 -13.26
N GLU A 214 -16.30 -11.78 -14.21
CA GLU A 214 -16.71 -12.08 -15.58
C GLU A 214 -15.70 -12.97 -16.30
N GLU A 215 -14.41 -12.88 -15.96
CA GLU A 215 -13.34 -13.78 -16.44
C GLU A 215 -13.41 -15.18 -15.80
N GLY A 216 -14.26 -15.37 -14.79
CA GLY A 216 -14.51 -16.67 -14.15
C GLY A 216 -13.74 -16.92 -12.87
N ILE A 217 -13.19 -15.89 -12.21
CA ILE A 217 -12.65 -15.99 -10.87
C ILE A 217 -13.80 -15.96 -9.86
N GLU A 218 -13.84 -16.94 -8.98
CA GLU A 218 -14.82 -17.00 -7.89
C GLU A 218 -14.28 -16.28 -6.64
N PHE A 219 -15.14 -15.46 -6.00
CA PHE A 219 -14.81 -14.78 -4.76
C PHE A 219 -15.78 -15.22 -3.66
N ILE A 220 -15.23 -15.74 -2.55
CA ILE A 220 -15.98 -16.15 -1.37
C ILE A 220 -15.59 -15.21 -0.22
N THR A 221 -16.47 -14.26 0.11
CA THR A 221 -16.29 -13.32 1.20
C THR A 221 -16.84 -13.88 2.52
N GLY A 222 -16.40 -13.32 3.67
CA GLY A 222 -16.76 -13.83 4.99
C GLY A 222 -16.11 -15.18 5.33
N ALA A 223 -15.14 -15.63 4.53
CA ALA A 223 -14.44 -16.90 4.71
C ALA A 223 -13.08 -16.68 5.39
N ASP A 224 -13.04 -16.80 6.70
CA ASP A 224 -11.84 -16.64 7.52
C ASP A 224 -11.19 -18.01 7.76
N ILE A 225 -10.18 -18.33 6.93
CA ILE A 225 -9.53 -19.62 6.91
C ILE A 225 -8.72 -19.83 8.20
N GLY A 226 -9.00 -20.92 8.88
CA GLY A 226 -8.45 -21.22 10.20
C GLY A 226 -9.42 -20.89 11.36
N ASN A 227 -10.37 -20.00 11.14
CA ASN A 227 -11.41 -19.66 12.10
C ASN A 227 -12.77 -20.28 11.73
N ASN A 228 -13.51 -19.67 10.79
CA ASN A 228 -14.82 -20.16 10.39
C ASN A 228 -14.82 -21.11 9.19
N TYR A 229 -13.67 -21.21 8.49
CA TYR A 229 -13.48 -22.08 7.33
C TYR A 229 -12.21 -22.93 7.49
N LYS A 230 -12.32 -24.26 7.36
CA LYS A 230 -11.21 -25.19 7.64
C LYS A 230 -10.16 -25.20 6.51
N ALA A 231 -8.89 -24.99 6.84
CA ALA A 231 -7.76 -25.14 5.90
C ALA A 231 -7.69 -26.52 5.26
N SER A 232 -7.97 -27.60 6.04
CA SER A 232 -7.99 -28.98 5.56
C SER A 232 -8.99 -29.23 4.41
N ARG A 233 -10.05 -28.44 4.32
CA ARG A 233 -10.99 -28.50 3.21
C ARG A 233 -10.35 -27.98 1.93
N LEU A 234 -9.61 -26.87 2.01
CA LEU A 234 -8.88 -26.32 0.85
C LEU A 234 -7.83 -27.28 0.34
N LEU A 235 -7.04 -27.87 1.24
CA LEU A 235 -6.01 -28.87 0.88
C LEU A 235 -6.60 -30.13 0.21
N LYS A 236 -7.86 -30.47 0.51
CA LYS A 236 -8.55 -31.61 -0.11
C LYS A 236 -9.18 -31.26 -1.45
N GLU A 237 -9.79 -30.08 -1.57
CA GLU A 237 -10.62 -29.72 -2.72
C GLU A 237 -9.85 -29.03 -3.85
N TYR A 238 -8.63 -28.51 -3.57
CA TYR A 238 -7.81 -27.75 -4.52
C TYR A 238 -6.49 -28.47 -4.80
N ASP A 239 -5.95 -28.28 -6.00
CA ASP A 239 -4.65 -28.81 -6.41
C ASP A 239 -3.51 -28.02 -5.76
N SER A 240 -3.68 -26.71 -5.56
CA SER A 240 -2.73 -25.84 -4.84
C SER A 240 -3.46 -24.73 -4.08
N VAL A 241 -2.80 -24.22 -3.03
CA VAL A 241 -3.28 -23.11 -2.21
C VAL A 241 -2.21 -22.02 -2.15
N ILE A 242 -2.57 -20.75 -2.37
CA ILE A 242 -1.69 -19.62 -2.20
C ILE A 242 -2.15 -18.81 -0.98
N LEU A 243 -1.27 -18.64 0.00
CA LEU A 243 -1.48 -17.81 1.17
C LEU A 243 -1.05 -16.36 0.85
N ALA A 244 -2.01 -15.45 0.85
CA ALA A 244 -1.82 -14.03 0.53
C ALA A 244 -2.54 -13.12 1.54
N CYS A 245 -2.51 -13.52 2.84
CA CYS A 245 -3.26 -12.87 3.92
C CYS A 245 -2.65 -11.56 4.40
N GLY A 246 -1.49 -11.16 3.85
CA GLY A 246 -0.77 -9.96 4.23
C GLY A 246 -0.12 -10.03 5.61
N ALA A 247 0.44 -8.91 6.07
CA ALA A 247 0.91 -8.68 7.43
C ALA A 247 -0.20 -7.96 8.19
N SER A 248 -0.97 -8.67 8.99
CA SER A 248 -2.16 -8.14 9.64
C SER A 248 -2.14 -8.24 11.17
N ASN A 249 -1.00 -8.63 11.75
CA ASN A 249 -0.77 -8.61 13.18
C ASN A 249 -0.21 -7.23 13.56
N PRO A 250 -1.00 -6.28 14.11
CA PRO A 250 -0.53 -4.93 14.37
C PRO A 250 0.50 -4.92 15.50
N ARG A 251 1.52 -4.08 15.34
CA ARG A 251 2.47 -3.82 16.44
C ARG A 251 1.77 -2.96 17.47
N ASP A 252 1.71 -3.46 18.70
CA ASP A 252 1.19 -2.71 19.84
C ASP A 252 2.32 -1.98 20.59
N ILE A 253 1.93 -1.06 21.45
CA ILE A 253 2.81 -0.35 22.40
C ILE A 253 2.51 -0.87 23.80
N ASN A 254 3.54 -1.32 24.50
CA ASN A 254 3.39 -1.85 25.85
C ASN A 254 3.78 -0.77 26.88
N VAL A 255 2.81 0.09 27.19
CA VAL A 255 2.97 1.19 28.14
C VAL A 255 1.80 1.18 29.15
N PRO A 256 1.98 1.71 30.38
CA PRO A 256 0.91 1.86 31.35
C PRO A 256 -0.29 2.61 30.76
N GLY A 257 -1.52 2.15 31.08
CA GLY A 257 -2.75 2.76 30.62
C GLY A 257 -3.17 2.40 29.19
N ARG A 258 -2.46 1.46 28.50
CA ARG A 258 -2.78 1.01 27.13
C ARG A 258 -4.20 0.44 27.01
N GLU A 259 -4.73 -0.11 28.10
CA GLU A 259 -6.06 -0.71 28.18
C GLU A 259 -7.22 0.31 28.25
N ALA A 260 -6.93 1.60 28.37
CA ALA A 260 -7.95 2.64 28.42
C ALA A 260 -8.82 2.66 27.15
N LYS A 261 -10.11 2.94 27.31
CA LYS A 261 -11.02 3.14 26.17
C LYS A 261 -10.59 4.37 25.38
N GLY A 262 -10.81 4.34 24.06
CA GLY A 262 -10.39 5.43 23.17
C GLY A 262 -9.02 5.22 22.53
N ILE A 263 -8.34 4.09 22.80
CA ILE A 263 -7.07 3.71 22.19
C ILE A 263 -7.29 2.56 21.22
N TYR A 264 -7.07 2.80 19.92
CA TYR A 264 -7.35 1.84 18.85
C TYR A 264 -6.13 1.65 17.95
N PHE A 265 -6.07 0.53 17.25
CA PHE A 265 -5.15 0.41 16.10
C PHE A 265 -5.65 1.25 14.93
N ALA A 266 -4.71 1.87 14.22
CA ALA A 266 -4.99 2.68 13.03
C ALA A 266 -5.83 1.93 11.99
N VAL A 267 -5.52 0.66 11.76
CA VAL A 267 -6.26 -0.18 10.79
C VAL A 267 -7.71 -0.40 11.18
N ASP A 268 -8.04 -0.48 12.47
CA ASP A 268 -9.42 -0.63 12.94
C ASP A 268 -10.19 0.67 12.75
N PHE A 269 -9.56 1.81 13.00
CA PHE A 269 -10.11 3.13 12.75
C PHE A 269 -10.43 3.33 11.27
N LEU A 270 -9.45 3.09 10.39
CA LEU A 270 -9.60 3.24 8.94
C LEU A 270 -10.64 2.27 8.37
N LYS A 271 -10.61 1.00 8.83
CA LYS A 271 -11.57 -0.03 8.41
C LYS A 271 -13.00 0.34 8.79
N LYS A 272 -13.24 0.72 10.05
CA LYS A 272 -14.58 1.09 10.53
C LYS A 272 -15.10 2.33 9.83
N THR A 273 -14.24 3.33 9.61
CA THR A 273 -14.60 4.55 8.87
C THR A 273 -15.01 4.22 7.45
N THR A 274 -14.18 3.49 6.70
CA THR A 274 -14.49 3.13 5.31
C THR A 274 -15.72 2.23 5.23
N LYS A 275 -15.88 1.28 6.17
CA LYS A 275 -17.04 0.39 6.17
C LYS A 275 -18.34 1.15 6.41
N SER A 276 -18.40 2.03 7.42
CA SER A 276 -19.59 2.85 7.71
C SER A 276 -19.91 3.82 6.56
N LEU A 277 -18.88 4.42 5.93
CA LEU A 277 -19.05 5.22 4.72
C LEU A 277 -19.74 4.44 3.60
N LEU A 278 -19.25 3.23 3.29
CA LEU A 278 -19.77 2.41 2.19
C LEU A 278 -21.10 1.74 2.47
N ASP A 279 -21.39 1.42 3.72
CA ASP A 279 -22.62 0.72 4.10
C ASP A 279 -23.80 1.69 4.25
N SER A 280 -23.57 2.93 4.71
CA SER A 280 -24.66 3.82 5.14
C SER A 280 -24.36 5.31 5.06
N ASP A 281 -23.24 5.72 4.46
CA ASP A 281 -22.77 7.12 4.51
C ASP A 281 -22.74 7.68 5.95
N PHE A 282 -22.21 6.85 6.88
CA PHE A 282 -22.11 7.10 8.32
C PHE A 282 -23.42 7.13 9.13
N GLU A 283 -24.58 6.85 8.53
CA GLU A 283 -25.87 6.84 9.22
C GLU A 283 -25.97 5.73 10.28
N ASP A 284 -25.22 4.62 10.12
CA ASP A 284 -25.20 3.49 11.05
C ASP A 284 -24.46 3.79 12.36
N GLY A 285 -23.66 4.86 12.42
CA GLY A 285 -22.85 5.23 13.58
C GLY A 285 -21.77 4.21 13.97
N ASN A 286 -21.50 3.19 13.15
CA ASN A 286 -20.57 2.09 13.44
C ASN A 286 -19.10 2.42 13.13
N PHE A 287 -18.69 3.65 13.37
CA PHE A 287 -17.31 4.10 13.21
C PHE A 287 -16.74 4.73 14.48
N ILE A 288 -15.44 4.92 14.52
CA ILE A 288 -14.76 5.57 15.63
C ILE A 288 -14.78 7.08 15.36
N SER A 289 -15.63 7.83 16.08
CA SER A 289 -15.77 9.27 15.89
C SER A 289 -14.57 10.04 16.43
N ALA A 290 -14.01 10.93 15.60
CA ALA A 290 -13.02 11.93 16.01
C ALA A 290 -13.63 13.32 16.28
N LYS A 291 -14.94 13.49 16.14
CA LYS A 291 -15.61 14.79 16.22
C LYS A 291 -15.36 15.48 17.57
N GLY A 292 -14.78 16.67 17.51
CA GLY A 292 -14.48 17.51 18.67
C GLY A 292 -13.38 16.96 19.59
N LYS A 293 -12.58 15.98 19.13
CA LYS A 293 -11.54 15.31 19.93
C LYS A 293 -10.14 15.80 19.59
N ASN A 294 -9.27 15.77 20.60
CA ASN A 294 -7.83 15.84 20.44
C ASN A 294 -7.33 14.43 20.10
N VAL A 295 -6.83 14.25 18.89
CA VAL A 295 -6.42 12.94 18.36
C VAL A 295 -4.90 12.84 18.41
N LEU A 296 -4.40 11.74 18.97
CA LEU A 296 -2.97 11.37 18.97
C LEU A 296 -2.75 10.19 18.03
N VAL A 297 -1.96 10.39 16.98
CA VAL A 297 -1.53 9.35 16.05
C VAL A 297 -0.09 8.95 16.39
N ILE A 298 0.16 7.67 16.62
CA ILE A 298 1.48 7.13 16.97
C ILE A 298 2.06 6.41 15.76
N GLY A 299 3.01 7.04 15.08
CA GLY A 299 3.70 6.56 13.88
C GLY A 299 3.70 7.56 12.74
N GLY A 300 4.88 7.79 12.15
CA GLY A 300 5.13 8.82 11.13
C GLY A 300 4.92 8.36 9.67
N GLY A 301 4.55 7.08 9.44
CA GLY A 301 4.40 6.52 8.08
C GLY A 301 3.08 6.88 7.39
N ASP A 302 2.87 6.31 6.18
CA ASP A 302 1.69 6.56 5.34
C ASP A 302 0.38 6.28 6.07
N THR A 303 0.30 5.19 6.86
CA THR A 303 -0.88 4.87 7.67
C THR A 303 -1.17 5.95 8.72
N GLY A 304 -0.13 6.53 9.33
CA GLY A 304 -0.28 7.66 10.25
C GLY A 304 -0.84 8.89 9.55
N ASN A 305 -0.32 9.23 8.37
CA ASN A 305 -0.86 10.32 7.55
C ASN A 305 -2.32 10.08 7.15
N ASP A 306 -2.68 8.85 6.77
CA ASP A 306 -4.06 8.47 6.45
C ASP A 306 -5.00 8.63 7.66
N CYS A 307 -4.50 8.36 8.88
CA CYS A 307 -5.23 8.63 10.12
C CYS A 307 -5.41 10.13 10.39
N VAL A 308 -4.39 10.96 10.11
CA VAL A 308 -4.49 12.43 10.24
C VAL A 308 -5.60 12.95 9.33
N GLY A 309 -5.53 12.67 8.02
CA GLY A 309 -6.52 13.14 7.05
C GLY A 309 -7.94 12.60 7.30
N THR A 310 -8.07 11.37 7.78
CA THR A 310 -9.36 10.78 8.16
C THR A 310 -9.93 11.45 9.41
N SER A 311 -9.10 11.72 10.43
CA SER A 311 -9.51 12.39 11.66
C SER A 311 -10.02 13.81 11.40
N ILE A 312 -9.36 14.55 10.51
CA ILE A 312 -9.79 15.88 10.07
C ILE A 312 -11.20 15.82 9.48
N ARG A 313 -11.45 14.90 8.53
CA ARG A 313 -12.77 14.74 7.89
C ARG A 313 -13.87 14.32 8.87
N LEU A 314 -13.50 13.58 9.90
CA LEU A 314 -14.41 13.21 11.00
C LEU A 314 -14.55 14.31 12.07
N GLY A 315 -14.01 15.52 11.84
CA GLY A 315 -14.21 16.70 12.67
C GLY A 315 -13.35 16.74 13.93
N ALA A 316 -12.12 16.22 13.90
CA ALA A 316 -11.16 16.35 15.00
C ALA A 316 -10.92 17.83 15.36
N GLN A 317 -10.84 18.15 16.66
CA GLN A 317 -10.51 19.46 17.15
C GLN A 317 -9.03 19.79 16.91
N ASN A 318 -8.17 18.81 17.12
CA ASN A 318 -6.73 18.88 16.87
C ASN A 318 -6.18 17.48 16.59
N VAL A 319 -5.10 17.38 15.83
CA VAL A 319 -4.39 16.13 15.56
C VAL A 319 -2.90 16.31 15.78
N ILE A 320 -2.32 15.43 16.58
CA ILE A 320 -0.86 15.32 16.80
C ILE A 320 -0.41 13.97 16.26
N GLN A 321 0.70 13.95 15.53
CA GLN A 321 1.33 12.73 15.01
C GLN A 321 2.74 12.58 15.59
N LEU A 322 3.00 11.48 16.31
CA LEU A 322 4.32 11.20 16.86
C LEU A 322 5.18 10.40 15.90
N GLU A 323 6.42 10.80 15.76
CA GLU A 323 7.46 10.08 15.06
C GLU A 323 8.67 9.86 16.01
N MET A 324 9.03 8.60 16.20
CA MET A 324 10.16 8.24 17.08
C MET A 324 11.51 8.63 16.48
N MET A 325 11.60 8.65 15.15
CA MET A 325 12.85 8.97 14.45
C MET A 325 13.07 10.47 14.37
N PRO A 326 14.32 10.92 14.22
CA PRO A 326 14.63 12.30 13.89
C PRO A 326 13.97 12.73 12.59
N LYS A 327 13.64 14.02 12.48
CA LYS A 327 13.15 14.59 11.23
C LYS A 327 14.18 14.34 10.11
N ALA A 328 13.74 13.72 9.03
CA ALA A 328 14.59 13.54 7.85
C ALA A 328 14.96 14.92 7.26
N PRO A 329 16.11 15.05 6.58
CA PRO A 329 16.48 16.30 5.91
C PRO A 329 15.51 16.66 4.79
N ASP A 330 15.42 17.95 4.46
CA ASP A 330 14.54 18.42 3.38
C ASP A 330 15.11 18.07 1.98
N GLN A 331 16.41 17.79 1.89
CA GLN A 331 17.10 17.38 0.65
C GLN A 331 17.95 16.14 0.89
N ARG A 332 18.29 15.43 -0.19
CA ARG A 332 19.16 14.25 -0.11
C ARG A 332 20.50 14.61 0.56
N ALA A 333 20.90 13.82 1.56
CA ALA A 333 22.25 13.87 2.10
C ALA A 333 23.26 13.22 1.12
N GLU A 334 24.54 13.57 1.22
CA GLU A 334 25.61 12.93 0.45
C GLU A 334 25.68 11.42 0.68
N SER A 335 25.29 10.94 1.86
CA SER A 335 25.21 9.51 2.21
C SER A 335 24.01 8.79 1.62
N ASN A 336 23.11 9.50 0.89
CA ASN A 336 21.94 8.94 0.22
C ASN A 336 21.87 9.42 -1.24
N PRO A 337 22.86 9.06 -2.08
CA PRO A 337 22.95 9.54 -3.45
C PRO A 337 21.86 8.93 -4.33
N TRP A 338 21.51 9.61 -5.43
CA TRP A 338 20.75 8.99 -6.51
C TRP A 338 21.54 7.76 -7.07
N PRO A 339 20.92 6.65 -7.44
CA PRO A 339 19.47 6.41 -7.58
C PRO A 339 18.80 5.74 -6.36
N GLU A 340 19.38 5.82 -5.18
CA GLU A 340 18.75 5.30 -3.96
C GLU A 340 17.39 5.96 -3.72
N TRP A 341 16.52 5.29 -2.97
CA TRP A 341 15.30 5.91 -2.47
C TRP A 341 15.61 7.14 -1.63
N PRO A 342 14.97 8.31 -1.89
CA PRO A 342 15.27 9.53 -1.15
C PRO A 342 14.80 9.44 0.31
N LYS A 343 15.75 9.52 1.25
CA LYS A 343 15.50 9.64 2.70
C LYS A 343 15.34 11.11 3.07
N ILE A 344 14.25 11.72 2.60
CA ILE A 344 13.95 13.14 2.82
C ILE A 344 12.60 13.30 3.53
N CYS A 345 12.43 14.42 4.22
CA CYS A 345 11.15 14.77 4.82
C CYS A 345 10.12 15.04 3.71
N LYS A 346 9.03 14.29 3.73
CA LYS A 346 7.88 14.50 2.83
C LYS A 346 6.70 14.93 3.66
N THR A 347 5.95 15.89 3.16
CA THR A 347 4.65 16.25 3.69
C THR A 347 3.61 15.69 2.75
N ASP A 348 2.70 14.88 3.25
CA ASP A 348 1.63 14.24 2.48
C ASP A 348 0.29 14.93 2.82
N TYR A 349 -0.77 14.59 2.11
CA TYR A 349 -2.05 15.29 2.11
C TYR A 349 -2.63 15.55 3.50
N GLY A 350 -2.59 14.56 4.43
CA GLY A 350 -3.15 14.72 5.78
C GLY A 350 -2.36 15.71 6.62
N GLN A 351 -1.03 15.73 6.50
CA GLN A 351 -0.19 16.73 7.17
C GLN A 351 -0.39 18.12 6.56
N GLU A 352 -0.51 18.23 5.22
CA GLU A 352 -0.82 19.51 4.56
C GLU A 352 -2.17 20.06 5.04
N GLU A 353 -3.19 19.22 5.14
CA GLU A 353 -4.51 19.56 5.64
C GLU A 353 -4.47 20.02 7.09
N ALA A 354 -3.71 19.31 7.94
CA ALA A 354 -3.52 19.70 9.34
C ALA A 354 -2.81 21.06 9.47
N ILE A 355 -1.74 21.29 8.70
CA ILE A 355 -1.00 22.57 8.69
C ILE A 355 -1.93 23.71 8.30
N ALA A 356 -2.71 23.52 7.24
CA ALA A 356 -3.60 24.57 6.76
C ALA A 356 -4.79 24.84 7.72
N LEU A 357 -5.33 23.80 8.36
CA LEU A 357 -6.49 23.91 9.26
C LEU A 357 -6.09 24.40 10.66
N TYR A 358 -5.00 23.86 11.23
CA TYR A 358 -4.59 24.14 12.61
C TYR A 358 -3.44 25.16 12.72
N GLY A 359 -2.79 25.54 11.61
CA GLY A 359 -1.71 26.52 11.57
C GLY A 359 -0.34 25.99 12.01
N HIS A 360 -0.19 24.68 12.22
CA HIS A 360 1.06 24.03 12.60
C HIS A 360 1.20 22.61 12.02
N ASP A 361 2.44 22.15 11.85
CA ASP A 361 2.72 20.78 11.48
C ASP A 361 2.26 19.82 12.59
N PRO A 362 1.44 18.80 12.30
CA PRO A 362 0.96 17.87 13.32
C PRO A 362 2.07 16.97 13.87
N ARG A 363 3.23 16.87 13.20
CA ARG A 363 4.30 15.92 13.54
C ARG A 363 5.19 16.44 14.65
N ILE A 364 5.41 15.57 15.64
CA ILE A 364 6.41 15.75 16.69
C ILE A 364 7.42 14.61 16.55
N TYR A 365 8.66 14.96 16.23
CA TYR A 365 9.76 14.02 16.03
C TYR A 365 10.50 13.70 17.32
N GLU A 366 11.27 12.60 17.30
CA GLU A 366 12.09 12.15 18.44
C GLU A 366 11.27 12.08 19.74
N THR A 367 10.03 11.58 19.63
CA THR A 367 9.10 11.56 20.76
C THR A 367 8.27 10.26 20.73
N THR A 368 8.06 9.70 21.91
CA THR A 368 7.19 8.54 22.10
C THR A 368 6.26 8.72 23.30
N VAL A 369 5.28 7.81 23.42
CA VAL A 369 4.39 7.75 24.58
C VAL A 369 5.03 6.93 25.68
N LYS A 370 4.99 7.43 26.91
CA LYS A 370 5.45 6.74 28.13
C LYS A 370 4.31 6.11 28.90
N SER A 371 3.15 6.78 28.95
CA SER A 371 1.95 6.27 29.58
C SER A 371 0.68 6.95 29.07
N PHE A 372 -0.46 6.31 29.24
CA PHE A 372 -1.78 6.92 29.05
C PHE A 372 -2.46 7.13 30.38
N ILE A 373 -3.20 8.21 30.50
CA ILE A 373 -3.97 8.57 31.68
C ILE A 373 -5.46 8.43 31.31
N ALA A 374 -6.20 7.65 32.13
CA ALA A 374 -7.62 7.48 31.97
C ALA A 374 -8.39 8.34 32.99
N ASN A 375 -9.58 8.79 32.61
CA ASN A 375 -10.54 9.41 33.50
C ASN A 375 -11.29 8.36 34.34
N ASP A 376 -12.19 8.80 35.22
CA ASP A 376 -12.98 7.94 36.11
C ASP A 376 -13.89 6.94 35.37
N ASN A 377 -14.19 7.20 34.07
CA ASN A 377 -14.97 6.30 33.21
C ASN A 377 -14.10 5.25 32.50
N GLY A 378 -12.77 5.28 32.71
CA GLY A 378 -11.78 4.45 32.05
C GLY A 378 -11.51 4.83 30.60
N GLU A 379 -11.81 6.07 30.20
CA GLU A 379 -11.53 6.62 28.87
C GLU A 379 -10.22 7.40 28.91
N VAL A 380 -9.40 7.30 27.85
CA VAL A 380 -8.17 8.08 27.73
C VAL A 380 -8.50 9.58 27.76
N CYS A 381 -7.80 10.34 28.61
CA CYS A 381 -7.96 11.79 28.69
C CYS A 381 -6.63 12.55 28.58
N ALA A 382 -5.49 11.87 28.71
CA ALA A 382 -4.17 12.45 28.50
C ALA A 382 -3.14 11.37 28.12
N ALA A 383 -2.05 11.80 27.51
CA ALA A 383 -0.87 10.98 27.27
C ALA A 383 0.37 11.67 27.83
N GLU A 384 1.22 10.91 28.52
CA GLU A 384 2.54 11.34 28.92
C GLU A 384 3.51 11.00 27.81
N LEU A 385 4.15 12.02 27.24
CA LEU A 385 5.16 11.92 26.20
C LEU A 385 6.55 12.04 26.80
N VAL A 386 7.54 11.46 26.12
CA VAL A 386 8.96 11.60 26.46
C VAL A 386 9.77 11.80 25.18
N LYS A 387 10.75 12.70 25.23
CA LYS A 387 11.66 12.92 24.11
C LYS A 387 12.72 11.83 24.05
N LEU A 388 13.18 11.54 22.84
CA LEU A 388 14.14 10.51 22.53
C LEU A 388 15.44 11.10 22.02
N SER A 389 16.54 10.42 22.31
CA SER A 389 17.85 10.64 21.66
C SER A 389 18.34 9.34 21.04
N TRP A 390 19.02 9.44 19.92
CA TRP A 390 19.57 8.32 19.19
C TRP A 390 21.09 8.36 19.23
N GLN A 391 21.70 7.32 19.81
CA GLN A 391 23.14 7.21 19.94
C GLN A 391 23.64 5.93 19.28
N LYS A 392 24.80 6.02 18.63
CA LYS A 392 25.44 4.85 18.05
C LYS A 392 26.06 4.02 19.14
N ASP A 393 25.58 2.80 19.32
CA ASP A 393 26.19 1.85 20.27
C ASP A 393 27.61 1.49 19.81
N PRO A 394 28.62 1.64 20.69
CA PRO A 394 30.03 1.43 20.33
C PRO A 394 30.35 -0.03 19.95
N GLU A 395 29.63 -1.02 20.53
CA GLU A 395 29.92 -2.44 20.34
C GLU A 395 29.20 -2.99 19.08
N SER A 396 27.91 -2.72 18.93
CA SER A 396 27.11 -3.24 17.82
C SER A 396 27.15 -2.34 16.58
N GLY A 397 27.56 -1.06 16.73
CA GLY A 397 27.49 -0.05 15.67
C GLY A 397 26.06 0.38 15.27
N ARG A 398 25.05 -0.09 15.98
CA ARG A 398 23.64 0.22 15.70
C ARG A 398 23.19 1.48 16.44
N MET A 399 22.23 2.18 15.87
CA MET A 399 21.58 3.29 16.57
C MET A 399 20.66 2.73 17.66
N VAL A 400 20.86 3.17 18.89
CA VAL A 400 20.06 2.80 20.07
C VAL A 400 19.32 4.02 20.57
N MET A 401 18.07 3.82 20.90
CA MET A 401 17.16 4.83 21.42
C MET A 401 17.28 4.96 22.94
N HIS A 402 17.34 6.20 23.42
CA HIS A 402 17.35 6.53 24.85
C HIS A 402 16.29 7.60 25.14
N GLU A 403 15.56 7.44 26.24
CA GLU A 403 14.69 8.51 26.75
C GLU A 403 15.54 9.65 27.33
N ILE A 404 15.15 10.89 27.08
CA ILE A 404 15.78 12.07 27.68
C ILE A 404 15.14 12.32 29.04
N GLU A 405 15.90 12.14 30.10
CA GLU A 405 15.43 12.33 31.48
C GLU A 405 14.92 13.77 31.70
N GLY A 406 13.74 13.90 32.35
CA GLY A 406 13.13 15.19 32.64
C GLY A 406 12.44 15.86 31.46
N SER A 407 12.32 15.20 30.30
CA SER A 407 11.62 15.71 29.12
C SER A 407 10.15 15.33 29.04
N ASN A 408 9.62 14.77 30.12
CA ASN A 408 8.23 14.32 30.16
C ASN A 408 7.26 15.50 30.01
N GLU A 409 6.25 15.32 29.16
CA GLU A 409 5.19 16.29 28.91
C GLU A 409 3.84 15.58 28.89
N ILE A 410 2.85 16.12 29.58
CA ILE A 410 1.47 15.59 29.57
C ILE A 410 0.63 16.43 28.62
N ILE A 411 0.05 15.79 27.62
CA ILE A 411 -0.85 16.43 26.64
C ILE A 411 -2.28 15.87 26.78
N PRO A 412 -3.33 16.70 26.60
CA PRO A 412 -4.71 16.22 26.57
C PRO A 412 -4.97 15.43 25.28
N VAL A 413 -5.57 14.25 25.39
CA VAL A 413 -5.96 13.41 24.25
C VAL A 413 -7.28 12.70 24.55
N ASP A 414 -8.16 12.62 23.56
CA ASP A 414 -9.48 11.98 23.68
C ASP A 414 -9.60 10.74 22.77
N LEU A 415 -8.64 10.56 21.85
CA LEU A 415 -8.57 9.45 20.91
C LEU A 415 -7.11 9.18 20.56
N VAL A 416 -6.69 7.92 20.64
CA VAL A 416 -5.35 7.49 20.27
C VAL A 416 -5.43 6.44 19.16
N LEU A 417 -4.61 6.64 18.10
CA LEU A 417 -4.52 5.76 16.94
C LEU A 417 -3.09 5.23 16.79
N ILE A 418 -2.90 3.93 17.02
CA ILE A 418 -1.59 3.28 16.95
C ILE A 418 -1.32 2.84 15.51
N ALA A 419 -0.39 3.53 14.84
CA ALA A 419 0.06 3.31 13.46
C ALA A 419 1.52 2.83 13.42
N ALA A 420 1.92 1.95 14.35
CA ALA A 420 3.31 1.50 14.55
C ALA A 420 3.75 0.37 13.61
N GLY A 421 2.98 0.06 12.55
CA GLY A 421 3.27 -1.02 11.60
C GLY A 421 2.79 -2.40 12.07
N PHE A 422 3.27 -3.45 11.41
CA PHE A 422 2.82 -4.83 11.62
C PHE A 422 3.98 -5.76 11.95
N LEU A 423 3.65 -6.86 12.65
CA LEU A 423 4.58 -7.93 13.06
C LEU A 423 4.49 -9.17 12.16
N GLY A 424 3.96 -9.05 10.95
CA GLY A 424 3.75 -10.19 10.04
C GLY A 424 2.31 -10.69 10.06
N SER A 425 2.11 -11.96 9.68
CA SER A 425 0.79 -12.58 9.57
C SER A 425 0.25 -13.03 10.94
N GLN A 426 -1.05 -13.26 11.01
CA GLN A 426 -1.67 -13.83 12.21
C GLN A 426 -1.44 -15.34 12.26
N SER A 427 -1.05 -15.85 13.43
CA SER A 427 -0.62 -17.23 13.63
C SER A 427 -1.73 -18.27 13.34
N TYR A 428 -3.00 -17.95 13.60
CA TYR A 428 -4.07 -18.92 13.38
C TYR A 428 -4.18 -19.41 11.92
N VAL A 429 -3.76 -18.57 10.94
CA VAL A 429 -3.73 -18.98 9.53
C VAL A 429 -2.54 -19.89 9.26
N THR A 430 -1.33 -19.49 9.71
CA THR A 430 -0.11 -20.30 9.52
C THR A 430 -0.22 -21.64 10.23
N ASP A 431 -0.78 -21.66 11.44
CA ASP A 431 -1.02 -22.88 12.23
C ASP A 431 -2.04 -23.80 11.56
N ALA A 432 -3.12 -23.23 10.97
CA ALA A 432 -4.15 -24.02 10.28
C ALA A 432 -3.62 -24.74 9.04
N PHE A 433 -2.56 -24.23 8.38
CA PHE A 433 -1.92 -24.87 7.25
C PHE A 433 -0.64 -25.62 7.64
N GLY A 434 -0.12 -25.48 8.87
CA GLY A 434 1.10 -26.12 9.34
C GLY A 434 2.39 -25.59 8.70
N VAL A 435 2.38 -24.36 8.16
CA VAL A 435 3.54 -23.77 7.48
C VAL A 435 4.54 -23.17 8.46
N GLU A 436 5.83 -23.34 8.18
CA GLU A 436 6.90 -22.75 8.97
C GLU A 436 6.96 -21.21 8.82
N VAL A 437 7.29 -20.53 9.93
CA VAL A 437 7.49 -19.07 9.97
C VAL A 437 8.88 -18.70 10.48
N ASP A 438 9.36 -17.53 10.11
CA ASP A 438 10.60 -16.94 10.62
C ASP A 438 10.39 -16.23 11.97
N GLY A 439 11.44 -15.66 12.55
CA GLY A 439 11.39 -14.93 13.81
C GLY A 439 10.58 -13.61 13.75
N ARG A 440 10.11 -13.20 12.56
CA ARG A 440 9.21 -12.06 12.34
C ARG A 440 7.79 -12.49 11.99
N THR A 441 7.49 -13.79 12.12
CA THR A 441 6.21 -14.42 11.77
C THR A 441 5.86 -14.38 10.27
N ASN A 442 6.84 -14.14 9.39
CA ASN A 442 6.67 -14.32 7.95
C ASN A 442 6.78 -15.82 7.59
N VAL A 443 6.00 -16.26 6.62
CA VAL A 443 6.07 -17.65 6.15
C VAL A 443 7.39 -17.88 5.42
N LYS A 444 8.11 -18.95 5.84
CA LYS A 444 9.40 -19.31 5.26
C LYS A 444 9.25 -19.97 3.91
N THR A 445 10.17 -19.64 3.00
CA THR A 445 10.41 -20.33 1.74
C THR A 445 11.92 -20.39 1.48
N GLU A 446 12.33 -21.21 0.54
CA GLU A 446 13.68 -21.11 -0.02
C GLU A 446 13.86 -19.78 -0.77
N PRO A 447 15.06 -19.16 -0.74
CA PRO A 447 15.31 -17.89 -1.41
C PRO A 447 14.93 -17.93 -2.91
N GLY A 448 14.09 -16.99 -3.34
CA GLY A 448 13.60 -16.91 -4.72
C GLY A 448 12.48 -17.89 -5.08
N HIS A 449 11.99 -18.65 -4.11
CA HIS A 449 10.85 -19.53 -4.25
C HIS A 449 9.66 -19.07 -3.41
N TYR A 450 8.47 -19.56 -3.76
CA TYR A 450 7.21 -19.23 -3.09
C TYR A 450 6.51 -20.46 -2.52
N HIS A 451 7.11 -21.63 -2.66
CA HIS A 451 6.65 -22.88 -2.08
C HIS A 451 7.02 -22.94 -0.59
N THR A 452 6.08 -23.29 0.26
CA THR A 452 6.26 -23.36 1.72
C THR A 452 6.79 -24.74 2.15
N SER A 453 6.85 -24.99 3.46
CA SER A 453 7.13 -26.33 4.02
C SER A 453 6.06 -27.38 3.69
N GLU A 454 4.87 -26.97 3.23
CA GLU A 454 3.74 -27.84 2.92
C GLU A 454 3.56 -28.00 1.41
N GLU A 455 3.47 -29.27 0.93
CA GLU A 455 3.58 -29.66 -0.49
C GLU A 455 2.68 -28.88 -1.46
N LYS A 456 1.44 -28.53 -1.06
CA LYS A 456 0.46 -27.84 -1.90
C LYS A 456 0.35 -26.36 -1.63
N VAL A 457 1.13 -25.84 -0.67
CA VAL A 457 0.93 -24.49 -0.13
C VAL A 457 2.05 -23.56 -0.59
N TYR A 458 1.65 -22.45 -1.16
CA TYR A 458 2.50 -21.34 -1.59
C TYR A 458 2.17 -20.09 -0.80
N VAL A 459 3.06 -19.12 -0.81
CA VAL A 459 2.87 -17.84 -0.10
C VAL A 459 3.30 -16.69 -0.97
N ALA A 460 2.65 -15.52 -0.82
CA ALA A 460 3.04 -14.30 -1.53
C ALA A 460 2.67 -13.02 -0.77
N GLY A 461 3.37 -11.95 -1.07
CA GLY A 461 3.13 -10.61 -0.53
C GLY A 461 3.66 -10.43 0.89
N ASP A 462 3.00 -9.56 1.66
CA ASP A 462 3.49 -9.21 3.00
C ASP A 462 3.49 -10.37 3.98
N MET A 463 2.72 -11.42 3.74
CA MET A 463 2.76 -12.65 4.52
C MET A 463 4.09 -13.41 4.35
N HIS A 464 4.75 -13.25 3.19
CA HIS A 464 6.04 -13.83 2.86
C HIS A 464 7.21 -12.90 3.23
N ARG A 465 7.17 -11.66 2.75
CA ARG A 465 8.32 -10.74 2.86
C ARG A 465 8.26 -9.76 4.03
N GLY A 466 7.15 -9.74 4.77
CA GLY A 466 6.84 -8.69 5.73
C GLY A 466 6.20 -7.47 5.06
N GLN A 467 5.79 -6.51 5.86
CA GLN A 467 5.16 -5.27 5.40
C GLN A 467 5.94 -4.61 4.27
N SER A 468 5.27 -4.34 3.14
CA SER A 468 5.91 -3.82 1.93
C SER A 468 4.97 -2.94 1.10
N LEU A 469 5.43 -2.53 -0.08
CA LEU A 469 4.67 -1.68 -1.00
C LEU A 469 3.73 -2.51 -1.89
N VAL A 470 2.65 -1.89 -2.37
CA VAL A 470 1.67 -2.49 -3.28
C VAL A 470 2.32 -3.16 -4.50
N VAL A 471 3.34 -2.53 -5.10
CA VAL A 471 4.07 -3.07 -6.25
C VAL A 471 4.84 -4.35 -5.93
N TRP A 472 5.35 -4.49 -4.71
CA TRP A 472 5.95 -5.74 -4.25
C TRP A 472 4.92 -6.84 -4.03
N ALA A 473 3.78 -6.49 -3.45
CA ALA A 473 2.68 -7.44 -3.26
C ALA A 473 2.19 -7.99 -4.61
N ILE A 474 2.01 -7.13 -5.62
CA ILE A 474 1.63 -7.54 -6.99
C ILE A 474 2.72 -8.42 -7.61
N ARG A 475 4.00 -8.04 -7.51
CA ARG A 475 5.11 -8.83 -8.03
C ARG A 475 5.11 -10.23 -7.45
N GLU A 476 5.07 -10.36 -6.12
CA GLU A 476 5.10 -11.67 -5.48
C GLU A 476 3.88 -12.52 -5.81
N GLY A 477 2.70 -11.91 -5.95
CA GLY A 477 1.52 -12.63 -6.44
C GLY A 477 1.72 -13.21 -7.84
N ARG A 478 2.30 -12.44 -8.76
CA ARG A 478 2.64 -12.91 -10.12
C ARG A 478 3.70 -14.03 -10.09
N GLU A 479 4.76 -13.86 -9.32
CA GLU A 479 5.84 -14.87 -9.22
C GLU A 479 5.35 -16.16 -8.53
N ALA A 480 4.53 -16.06 -7.50
CA ALA A 480 3.90 -17.24 -6.88
C ALA A 480 2.99 -17.98 -7.87
N ALA A 481 2.24 -17.25 -8.70
CA ALA A 481 1.43 -17.86 -9.76
C ALA A 481 2.28 -18.65 -10.75
N LYS A 482 3.44 -18.13 -11.17
CA LYS A 482 4.39 -18.87 -12.02
C LYS A 482 4.87 -20.16 -11.35
N CYS A 483 5.24 -20.09 -10.07
CA CYS A 483 5.69 -21.27 -9.33
C CYS A 483 4.59 -22.34 -9.26
N VAL A 484 3.35 -21.95 -9.00
CA VAL A 484 2.20 -22.86 -8.99
C VAL A 484 1.96 -23.48 -10.36
N ASP A 485 1.96 -22.67 -11.45
CA ASP A 485 1.75 -23.17 -12.81
C ASP A 485 2.84 -24.15 -13.22
N ILE A 486 4.13 -23.84 -12.96
CA ILE A 486 5.25 -24.76 -13.23
C ILE A 486 5.04 -26.08 -12.48
N ASN A 487 4.67 -26.04 -11.21
CA ASN A 487 4.47 -27.27 -10.43
C ASN A 487 3.30 -28.11 -10.95
N LEU A 488 2.21 -27.47 -11.36
CA LEU A 488 1.00 -28.19 -11.81
C LEU A 488 1.08 -28.65 -13.26
N MET A 489 1.82 -27.95 -14.13
CA MET A 489 1.82 -28.16 -15.59
C MET A 489 3.18 -28.62 -16.11
N GLY A 490 4.25 -28.56 -15.31
CA GLY A 490 5.62 -28.85 -15.73
C GLY A 490 6.31 -27.71 -16.49
N TYR A 491 5.59 -26.66 -16.85
CA TYR A 491 6.09 -25.45 -17.52
C TYR A 491 5.14 -24.29 -17.29
N THR A 492 5.59 -23.08 -17.59
CA THR A 492 4.72 -21.89 -17.58
C THR A 492 4.96 -21.00 -18.80
N ASN A 493 3.94 -20.30 -19.22
CA ASN A 493 3.98 -19.20 -20.19
C ASN A 493 3.54 -17.87 -19.57
N LEU A 494 3.47 -17.80 -18.24
CA LEU A 494 3.26 -16.55 -17.52
C LEU A 494 4.55 -15.71 -17.55
N ASP A 495 4.41 -14.39 -17.75
CA ASP A 495 5.52 -13.43 -17.79
C ASP A 495 6.05 -13.07 -16.41
#